data_8f7d99227f97c3b876a17058b21197c6
#
_entry.id   8f7d99227f97c3b876a17058b21197c6
#
_cell.length_a   1.000
_cell.length_b   1.000
_cell.length_c   1.000
_cell.angle_alpha   90.00
_cell.angle_beta   90.00
_cell.angle_gamma   90.00
#
_symmetry.space_group_name_H-M   'P 1'
#
loop_
_entity.id
_entity.type
_entity.pdbx_description
1 polymer ?
#
loop_
_entity_poly.entity_id
_entity_poly.type
_entity_poly.pdbx_seq_one_letter_code
_entity_poly.pdbx_strand_id
1 'polypeptide(L)'
;MTFSNHEGYFGPSLPISEEIHAMKYRAEGESFKQAMARVADALKDSDAHYLAFKDILYNQRFLPAGRVQSAMGSPRKVTPYNCFVSMTIEDSMGGIMDAAKQAAKTMQLGGGIGYDFSTLRPRGDLIKSLDSKSSGPLSFMSIFDAVCQTIASAGHRRGAQMGVLRVDHPDIEEFVTAKNNSTTLTGFNISVGVTDKFMEAVKTGGDFDLVFEGRVYKTVSAQALWDQIMRSTWDWAEPGILFIDRINQKNNLWYCEKIAATNPCGEQPLPPNGACLLGSFNLVKYVSRNGIHNGEPASFDYFQLQDDIRHVVRAMDNVVDRAVYPLPAQQLEAQSKRRMGLGVTGVANAIEGMGHEYGSPGFLHVFKVIMQIIRDGAYRASIDLAVEKGPFPLFNTLMLDSAFARSLPEDIRDGIQTHGIRNSHLLSVAPTGTISLSADNVSSGIEPVFSHHYDRDIQAFDGPRKERVEDYAFREWGVNGKTADELSVFDHVKVLNVASEYVDSACSKTCNVGDDVSWGDFKKVYMDAYDGGASGCTTFRSSGKRYGILNAASSEDVASDEVPEVSTMVTENDASEVGGACYYDTMTGRKHCE
;
A
#
# COMPACT_ATOMS: atom_id res chain seq x y z
N MET A 1 8.25 -20.79 23.88
CA MET A 1 9.72 -20.92 23.91
C MET A 1 10.30 -19.80 23.05
N THR A 2 10.82 -18.76 23.67
CA THR A 2 11.54 -17.69 22.99
C THR A 2 12.88 -18.25 22.52
N PHE A 3 13.10 -18.31 21.22
CA PHE A 3 14.42 -18.61 20.67
C PHE A 3 15.32 -17.39 20.91
N SER A 4 16.11 -17.43 21.99
CA SER A 4 17.13 -16.42 22.23
C SER A 4 18.13 -16.41 21.07
N ASN A 5 18.58 -15.21 20.69
CA ASN A 5 19.64 -14.99 19.69
C ASN A 5 20.90 -15.80 20.03
N HIS A 6 20.93 -17.06 19.58
CA HIS A 6 22.16 -17.82 19.51
C HIS A 6 22.86 -17.50 18.19
N GLU A 7 24.17 -17.29 18.24
CA GLU A 7 25.02 -17.11 17.07
C GLU A 7 24.62 -18.14 15.98
N GLY A 8 24.07 -17.64 14.86
CA GLY A 8 23.72 -18.45 13.70
C GLY A 8 22.23 -18.67 13.40
N TYR A 9 21.29 -18.15 14.19
CA TYR A 9 19.87 -18.14 13.82
C TYR A 9 19.52 -16.90 12.97
N PHE A 10 18.93 -17.14 11.80
CA PHE A 10 18.46 -16.10 10.88
C PHE A 10 16.97 -16.33 10.62
N GLY A 11 16.19 -15.25 10.53
CA GLY A 11 14.77 -15.29 10.21
C GLY A 11 13.88 -14.89 11.38
N PRO A 12 12.58 -15.21 11.28
CA PRO A 12 11.60 -14.89 12.31
C PRO A 12 11.90 -15.60 13.64
N SER A 13 11.76 -14.89 14.75
CA SER A 13 11.96 -15.45 16.11
C SER A 13 10.65 -15.94 16.74
N LEU A 14 9.50 -15.37 16.33
CA LEU A 14 8.19 -15.77 16.83
C LEU A 14 7.66 -17.00 16.08
N PRO A 15 7.05 -17.98 16.79
CA PRO A 15 6.43 -19.13 16.14
C PRO A 15 5.39 -18.76 15.09
N ILE A 16 4.53 -17.79 15.39
CA ILE A 16 3.52 -17.28 14.44
C ILE A 16 4.16 -16.66 13.19
N SER A 17 5.25 -15.91 13.34
CA SER A 17 5.95 -15.28 12.22
C SER A 17 6.62 -16.32 11.33
N GLU A 18 7.22 -17.33 11.93
CA GLU A 18 7.82 -18.48 11.25
C GLU A 18 6.77 -19.27 10.47
N GLU A 19 5.61 -19.57 11.10
CA GLU A 19 4.51 -20.29 10.46
C GLU A 19 3.91 -19.52 9.28
N ILE A 20 3.62 -18.23 9.44
CA ILE A 20 3.09 -17.38 8.37
C ILE A 20 4.08 -17.29 7.22
N HIS A 21 5.37 -17.10 7.51
CA HIS A 21 6.40 -17.06 6.47
C HIS A 21 6.50 -18.39 5.73
N ALA A 22 6.46 -19.51 6.45
CA ALA A 22 6.52 -20.85 5.87
C ALA A 22 5.31 -21.13 4.97
N MET A 23 4.11 -20.83 5.45
CA MET A 23 2.86 -21.10 4.74
C MET A 23 2.70 -20.26 3.48
N LYS A 24 3.08 -18.97 3.53
CA LYS A 24 2.78 -18.03 2.45
C LYS A 24 3.89 -17.89 1.42
N TYR A 25 5.16 -17.97 1.84
CA TYR A 25 6.28 -17.52 1.00
C TYR A 25 7.27 -18.61 0.63
N ARG A 26 7.25 -19.75 1.32
CA ARG A 26 8.19 -20.86 1.07
C ARG A 26 7.60 -21.91 0.14
N ALA A 27 8.46 -22.65 -0.53
CA ALA A 27 8.10 -23.92 -1.14
C ALA A 27 7.87 -24.99 -0.06
N GLU A 28 7.21 -26.09 -0.40
CA GLU A 28 6.98 -27.20 0.50
C GLU A 28 8.32 -27.79 1.00
N GLY A 29 8.46 -27.91 2.33
CA GLY A 29 9.68 -28.39 2.97
C GLY A 29 10.85 -27.41 2.98
N GLU A 30 10.69 -26.20 2.48
CA GLU A 30 11.75 -25.18 2.43
C GLU A 30 11.91 -24.47 3.76
N SER A 31 13.12 -24.42 4.31
CA SER A 31 13.45 -23.59 5.48
C SER A 31 13.54 -22.12 5.11
N PHE A 32 13.49 -21.21 6.12
CA PHE A 32 13.69 -19.78 5.91
C PHE A 32 14.98 -19.47 5.13
N LYS A 33 16.11 -20.08 5.57
CA LYS A 33 17.41 -19.88 4.91
C LYS A 33 17.39 -20.32 3.44
N GLN A 34 16.76 -21.46 3.15
CA GLN A 34 16.65 -21.96 1.77
C GLN A 34 15.81 -21.04 0.91
N ALA A 35 14.68 -20.53 1.43
CA ALA A 35 13.82 -19.59 0.73
C ALA A 35 14.56 -18.30 0.40
N MET A 36 15.24 -17.71 1.37
CA MET A 36 15.99 -16.47 1.16
C MET A 36 17.18 -16.66 0.22
N ALA A 37 17.88 -17.79 0.32
CA ALA A 37 18.95 -18.15 -0.62
C ALA A 37 18.42 -18.31 -2.05
N ARG A 38 17.26 -18.96 -2.23
CA ARG A 38 16.57 -19.10 -3.53
C ARG A 38 16.23 -17.74 -4.13
N VAL A 39 15.64 -16.85 -3.36
CA VAL A 39 15.30 -15.49 -3.81
C VAL A 39 16.56 -14.72 -4.21
N ALA A 40 17.61 -14.76 -3.37
CA ALA A 40 18.87 -14.09 -3.67
C ALA A 40 19.55 -14.66 -4.92
N ASP A 41 19.53 -15.98 -5.11
CA ASP A 41 20.10 -16.65 -6.29
C ASP A 41 19.32 -16.28 -7.57
N ALA A 42 18.00 -16.25 -7.49
CA ALA A 42 17.13 -15.87 -8.60
C ALA A 42 17.32 -14.40 -9.03
N LEU A 43 17.78 -13.52 -8.14
CA LEU A 43 17.89 -12.08 -8.37
C LEU A 43 19.33 -11.56 -8.49
N LYS A 44 20.34 -12.42 -8.35
CA LYS A 44 21.75 -12.02 -8.43
C LYS A 44 22.19 -11.62 -9.85
N ASP A 45 23.18 -10.74 -9.93
CA ASP A 45 23.96 -10.47 -11.13
C ASP A 45 25.37 -11.08 -11.07
N SER A 46 25.87 -11.32 -9.86
CA SER A 46 27.20 -11.91 -9.59
C SER A 46 27.18 -12.66 -8.26
N ASP A 47 28.20 -13.46 -8.00
CA ASP A 47 28.34 -14.16 -6.71
C ASP A 47 28.56 -13.18 -5.54
N ALA A 48 29.24 -12.06 -5.76
CA ALA A 48 29.37 -11.01 -4.75
C ALA A 48 28.01 -10.38 -4.42
N HIS A 49 27.19 -10.08 -5.46
CA HIS A 49 25.82 -9.57 -5.26
C HIS A 49 24.93 -10.62 -4.55
N TYR A 50 25.06 -11.90 -4.92
CA TYR A 50 24.36 -12.99 -4.21
C TYR A 50 24.65 -12.99 -2.72
N LEU A 51 25.94 -12.94 -2.35
CA LEU A 51 26.34 -12.97 -0.94
C LEU A 51 25.82 -11.77 -0.16
N ALA A 52 25.92 -10.56 -0.72
CA ALA A 52 25.43 -9.33 -0.11
C ALA A 52 23.89 -9.34 0.04
N PHE A 53 23.17 -9.65 -1.03
CA PHE A 53 21.72 -9.65 -0.99
C PHE A 53 21.14 -10.78 -0.12
N LYS A 54 21.75 -11.95 -0.13
CA LYS A 54 21.41 -13.05 0.77
C LYS A 54 21.58 -12.65 2.23
N ASP A 55 22.65 -11.96 2.59
CA ASP A 55 22.89 -11.47 3.94
C ASP A 55 21.81 -10.47 4.38
N ILE A 56 21.45 -9.55 3.50
CA ILE A 56 20.34 -8.61 3.72
C ILE A 56 19.04 -9.34 4.02
N LEU A 57 18.69 -10.36 3.22
CA LEU A 57 17.47 -11.15 3.38
C LEU A 57 17.51 -12.04 4.63
N TYR A 58 18.65 -12.66 4.94
CA TYR A 58 18.81 -13.51 6.13
C TYR A 58 18.60 -12.72 7.42
N ASN A 59 19.11 -11.50 7.48
CA ASN A 59 18.97 -10.59 8.61
C ASN A 59 17.64 -9.81 8.59
N GLN A 60 16.77 -10.05 7.61
CA GLN A 60 15.51 -9.36 7.44
C GLN A 60 15.64 -7.82 7.41
N ARG A 61 16.79 -7.30 6.95
CA ARG A 61 17.01 -5.85 6.78
C ARG A 61 16.19 -5.28 5.62
N PHE A 62 15.92 -6.10 4.60
CA PHE A 62 14.97 -5.81 3.53
C PHE A 62 13.98 -6.96 3.38
N LEU A 63 12.71 -6.62 3.28
CA LEU A 63 11.60 -7.55 3.08
C LEU A 63 11.03 -7.32 1.67
N PRO A 64 11.39 -8.14 0.67
CA PRO A 64 10.68 -8.13 -0.61
C PRO A 64 9.20 -8.40 -0.38
N ALA A 65 8.32 -7.82 -1.18
CA ALA A 65 6.89 -8.12 -1.09
C ALA A 65 6.64 -9.63 -1.16
N GLY A 66 5.59 -10.10 -0.49
CA GLY A 66 5.32 -11.54 -0.36
C GLY A 66 5.28 -12.28 -1.70
N ARG A 67 4.81 -11.61 -2.76
CA ARG A 67 4.80 -12.17 -4.12
C ARG A 67 6.21 -12.36 -4.69
N VAL A 68 7.13 -11.43 -4.45
CA VAL A 68 8.53 -11.59 -4.86
C VAL A 68 9.14 -12.80 -4.15
N GLN A 69 8.91 -12.94 -2.84
CA GLN A 69 9.43 -14.06 -2.06
C GLN A 69 8.87 -15.41 -2.52
N SER A 70 7.57 -15.48 -2.86
CA SER A 70 6.92 -16.72 -3.28
C SER A 70 7.16 -17.09 -4.75
N ALA A 71 7.44 -16.12 -5.62
CA ALA A 71 7.59 -16.33 -7.06
C ALA A 71 9.04 -16.53 -7.50
N MET A 72 9.98 -15.71 -6.98
CA MET A 72 11.35 -15.69 -7.53
C MET A 72 12.13 -16.96 -7.20
N GLY A 73 12.61 -17.62 -8.25
CA GLY A 73 13.30 -18.91 -8.15
C GLY A 73 12.41 -20.10 -7.75
N SER A 74 11.11 -19.89 -7.59
CA SER A 74 10.13 -20.92 -7.24
C SER A 74 9.62 -21.64 -8.49
N PRO A 75 9.22 -22.93 -8.41
CA PRO A 75 8.52 -23.62 -9.48
C PRO A 75 7.07 -23.13 -9.68
N ARG A 76 6.55 -22.31 -8.77
CA ARG A 76 5.19 -21.77 -8.85
C ARG A 76 5.08 -20.77 -10.01
N LYS A 77 4.07 -20.95 -10.87
CA LYS A 77 3.78 -20.03 -11.97
C LYS A 77 2.87 -18.88 -11.48
N VAL A 78 3.41 -18.04 -10.61
CA VAL A 78 2.73 -16.85 -10.09
C VAL A 78 3.54 -15.60 -10.45
N THR A 79 2.87 -14.46 -10.53
CA THR A 79 3.56 -13.19 -10.77
C THR A 79 4.23 -12.68 -9.47
N PRO A 80 5.45 -12.10 -9.54
CA PRO A 80 6.06 -11.41 -8.39
C PRO A 80 5.45 -10.04 -8.12
N TYR A 81 4.56 -9.55 -8.98
CA TYR A 81 3.87 -8.28 -8.81
C TYR A 81 2.62 -8.45 -7.95
N ASN A 82 2.46 -7.57 -6.96
CA ASN A 82 1.33 -7.63 -6.05
C ASN A 82 0.04 -7.10 -6.69
N CYS A 83 0.16 -6.00 -7.43
CA CYS A 83 -0.99 -5.25 -7.92
C CYS A 83 -0.73 -4.66 -9.31
N PHE A 84 -1.82 -4.33 -9.97
CA PHE A 84 -1.84 -3.77 -11.32
C PHE A 84 -2.90 -2.67 -11.44
N VAL A 85 -2.81 -1.88 -12.50
CA VAL A 85 -3.94 -1.08 -12.99
C VAL A 85 -4.39 -1.64 -14.32
N SER A 86 -5.69 -1.69 -14.53
CA SER A 86 -6.33 -2.22 -15.73
C SER A 86 -5.93 -1.43 -16.98
N MET A 87 -6.15 -2.02 -18.15
CA MET A 87 -6.23 -1.25 -19.38
C MET A 87 -7.28 -0.14 -19.25
N THR A 88 -7.19 0.89 -20.07
CA THR A 88 -8.28 1.88 -20.20
C THR A 88 -9.57 1.14 -20.58
N ILE A 89 -10.64 1.35 -19.80
CA ILE A 89 -11.94 0.76 -20.10
C ILE A 89 -12.59 1.60 -21.19
N GLU A 90 -12.71 1.05 -22.39
CA GLU A 90 -13.42 1.73 -23.47
C GLU A 90 -14.92 1.77 -23.18
N ASP A 91 -15.56 2.90 -23.50
CA ASP A 91 -17.01 3.11 -23.30
C ASP A 91 -17.85 2.35 -24.32
N SER A 92 -17.70 1.03 -24.31
CA SER A 92 -18.41 0.07 -25.13
C SER A 92 -18.57 -1.26 -24.39
N MET A 93 -19.61 -2.04 -24.73
CA MET A 93 -19.80 -3.37 -24.13
C MET A 93 -18.57 -4.27 -24.37
N GLY A 94 -18.00 -4.23 -25.57
CA GLY A 94 -16.77 -4.98 -25.89
C GLY A 94 -15.61 -4.58 -25.00
N GLY A 95 -15.31 -3.29 -24.90
CA GLY A 95 -14.21 -2.77 -24.06
C GLY A 95 -14.38 -3.08 -22.57
N ILE A 96 -15.60 -2.96 -22.03
CA ILE A 96 -15.92 -3.31 -20.65
C ILE A 96 -15.65 -4.81 -20.39
N MET A 97 -16.14 -5.68 -21.29
CA MET A 97 -15.96 -7.14 -21.13
C MET A 97 -14.50 -7.57 -21.34
N ASP A 98 -13.76 -6.93 -22.25
CA ASP A 98 -12.33 -7.19 -22.42
C ASP A 98 -11.52 -6.76 -21.18
N ALA A 99 -11.84 -5.65 -20.57
CA ALA A 99 -11.23 -5.23 -19.31
C ALA A 99 -11.54 -6.23 -18.18
N ALA A 100 -12.78 -6.68 -18.04
CA ALA A 100 -13.17 -7.69 -17.06
C ALA A 100 -12.44 -9.03 -17.27
N LYS A 101 -12.31 -9.49 -18.53
CA LYS A 101 -11.54 -10.70 -18.89
C LYS A 101 -10.06 -10.59 -18.55
N GLN A 102 -9.44 -9.42 -18.81
CA GLN A 102 -8.04 -9.19 -18.46
C GLN A 102 -7.84 -9.13 -16.94
N ALA A 103 -8.77 -8.50 -16.23
CA ALA A 103 -8.80 -8.49 -14.78
C ALA A 103 -8.86 -9.90 -14.19
N ALA A 104 -9.75 -10.75 -14.73
CA ALA A 104 -9.85 -12.16 -14.33
C ALA A 104 -8.51 -12.90 -14.44
N LYS A 105 -7.79 -12.73 -15.56
CA LYS A 105 -6.48 -13.36 -15.77
C LYS A 105 -5.42 -12.82 -14.80
N THR A 106 -5.44 -11.52 -14.52
CA THR A 106 -4.52 -10.89 -13.58
C THR A 106 -4.75 -11.40 -12.16
N MET A 107 -6.01 -11.44 -11.71
CA MET A 107 -6.38 -11.96 -10.40
C MET A 107 -6.08 -13.46 -10.24
N GLN A 108 -6.27 -14.26 -11.29
CA GLN A 108 -5.95 -15.70 -11.29
C GLN A 108 -4.47 -15.97 -10.98
N LEU A 109 -3.55 -15.10 -11.42
CA LEU A 109 -2.12 -15.18 -11.09
C LEU A 109 -1.75 -14.48 -9.78
N GLY A 110 -2.75 -13.98 -9.05
CA GLY A 110 -2.61 -13.44 -7.71
C GLY A 110 -2.45 -11.92 -7.64
N GLY A 111 -2.62 -11.18 -8.73
CA GLY A 111 -2.54 -9.71 -8.74
C GLY A 111 -3.84 -9.06 -8.29
N GLY A 112 -3.77 -8.05 -7.41
CA GLY A 112 -4.85 -7.09 -7.21
C GLY A 112 -4.91 -6.11 -8.37
N ILE A 113 -6.07 -5.45 -8.61
CA ILE A 113 -6.22 -4.60 -9.79
C ILE A 113 -7.05 -3.34 -9.51
N GLY A 114 -6.57 -2.20 -10.01
CA GLY A 114 -7.28 -0.93 -9.96
C GLY A 114 -7.84 -0.54 -11.32
N TYR A 115 -8.93 0.25 -11.31
CA TYR A 115 -9.64 0.69 -12.50
C TYR A 115 -9.97 2.16 -12.44
N ASP A 116 -9.90 2.84 -13.58
CA ASP A 116 -10.55 4.13 -13.80
C ASP A 116 -11.90 3.91 -14.50
N PHE A 117 -12.97 4.14 -13.78
CA PHE A 117 -14.33 4.08 -14.32
C PHE A 117 -14.83 5.40 -14.89
N SER A 118 -14.01 6.45 -14.84
CA SER A 118 -14.36 7.79 -15.33
C SER A 118 -14.44 7.87 -16.86
N THR A 119 -13.97 6.82 -17.54
CA THR A 119 -14.04 6.70 -19.00
C THR A 119 -15.43 6.27 -19.52
N LEU A 120 -16.28 5.76 -18.62
CA LEU A 120 -17.61 5.27 -18.97
C LEU A 120 -18.62 6.41 -18.92
N ARG A 121 -19.51 6.49 -19.93
CA ARG A 121 -20.58 7.49 -19.99
C ARG A 121 -21.51 7.41 -18.78
N PRO A 122 -22.06 8.55 -18.34
CA PRO A 122 -22.93 8.60 -17.18
C PRO A 122 -24.27 7.89 -17.40
N ARG A 123 -24.90 7.57 -16.29
CA ARG A 123 -26.26 7.02 -16.25
C ARG A 123 -27.24 7.95 -16.95
N GLY A 124 -28.10 7.36 -17.77
CA GLY A 124 -29.14 8.08 -18.52
C GLY A 124 -28.68 8.66 -19.86
N ASP A 125 -27.39 8.57 -20.19
CA ASP A 125 -26.88 9.01 -21.50
C ASP A 125 -27.37 8.10 -22.62
N LEU A 126 -27.56 8.66 -23.81
CA LEU A 126 -28.11 7.94 -24.95
C LEU A 126 -27.10 6.99 -25.58
N ILE A 127 -27.48 5.73 -25.69
CA ILE A 127 -26.77 4.72 -26.48
C ILE A 127 -27.37 4.77 -27.89
N LYS A 128 -26.78 5.59 -28.76
CA LYS A 128 -27.33 5.89 -30.11
C LYS A 128 -27.63 4.65 -30.96
N SER A 129 -26.81 3.60 -30.83
CA SER A 129 -26.96 2.33 -31.58
C SER A 129 -28.17 1.49 -31.15
N LEU A 130 -28.69 1.72 -29.94
CA LEU A 130 -29.74 0.90 -29.33
C LEU A 130 -31.01 1.73 -29.01
N ASP A 131 -30.98 3.04 -29.24
CA ASP A 131 -32.00 3.97 -28.79
C ASP A 131 -32.43 3.75 -27.32
N SER A 132 -31.44 3.51 -26.47
CA SER A 132 -31.62 3.21 -25.06
C SER A 132 -30.72 4.06 -24.19
N LYS A 133 -30.91 4.02 -22.87
CA LYS A 133 -30.13 4.82 -21.91
C LYS A 133 -29.05 3.97 -21.23
N SER A 134 -27.88 4.56 -21.03
CA SER A 134 -26.78 3.98 -20.26
C SER A 134 -27.20 3.73 -18.80
N SER A 135 -26.73 2.64 -18.24
CA SER A 135 -26.87 2.34 -16.80
C SER A 135 -25.80 2.98 -15.92
N GLY A 136 -24.76 3.56 -16.53
CA GLY A 136 -23.65 4.24 -15.85
C GLY A 136 -22.57 3.33 -15.29
N PRO A 137 -21.43 3.89 -14.83
CA PRO A 137 -20.26 3.16 -14.38
C PRO A 137 -20.54 2.19 -13.21
N LEU A 138 -21.38 2.59 -12.25
CA LEU A 138 -21.68 1.77 -11.06
C LEU A 138 -22.33 0.43 -11.40
N SER A 139 -23.21 0.39 -12.40
CA SER A 139 -23.82 -0.88 -12.82
C SER A 139 -22.79 -1.83 -13.44
N PHE A 140 -21.81 -1.29 -14.17
CA PHE A 140 -20.72 -2.09 -14.74
C PHE A 140 -19.71 -2.54 -13.67
N MET A 141 -19.47 -1.76 -12.63
CA MET A 141 -18.65 -2.19 -11.50
C MET A 141 -19.15 -3.51 -10.88
N SER A 142 -20.46 -3.75 -10.90
CA SER A 142 -21.04 -5.01 -10.40
C SER A 142 -20.56 -6.25 -11.18
N ILE A 143 -20.25 -6.11 -12.49
CA ILE A 143 -19.66 -7.19 -13.28
C ILE A 143 -18.26 -7.52 -12.78
N PHE A 144 -17.43 -6.51 -12.57
CA PHE A 144 -16.07 -6.67 -12.04
C PHE A 144 -16.09 -7.22 -10.62
N ASP A 145 -17.04 -6.81 -9.78
CA ASP A 145 -17.23 -7.32 -8.43
C ASP A 145 -17.55 -8.81 -8.46
N ALA A 146 -18.50 -9.24 -9.28
CA ALA A 146 -18.85 -10.65 -9.46
C ALA A 146 -17.68 -11.50 -9.97
N VAL A 147 -16.90 -10.98 -10.92
CA VAL A 147 -15.67 -11.63 -11.41
C VAL A 147 -14.67 -11.80 -10.28
N CYS A 148 -14.44 -10.76 -9.48
CA CYS A 148 -13.52 -10.78 -8.34
C CYS A 148 -13.92 -11.82 -7.29
N GLN A 149 -15.20 -11.87 -6.92
CA GLN A 149 -15.71 -12.82 -5.94
C GLN A 149 -15.65 -14.27 -6.43
N THR A 150 -15.76 -14.48 -7.76
CA THR A 150 -15.74 -15.83 -8.37
C THR A 150 -14.31 -16.37 -8.50
N ILE A 151 -13.32 -15.50 -8.72
CA ILE A 151 -11.94 -15.92 -8.99
C ILE A 151 -11.12 -15.93 -7.70
N ALA A 152 -10.77 -17.14 -7.24
CA ALA A 152 -9.80 -17.31 -6.17
C ALA A 152 -8.39 -17.00 -6.68
N SER A 153 -7.74 -16.02 -6.08
CA SER A 153 -6.36 -15.65 -6.38
C SER A 153 -5.40 -16.76 -5.94
N ALA A 154 -4.74 -17.40 -6.91
CA ALA A 154 -3.70 -18.42 -6.69
C ALA A 154 -4.05 -19.52 -5.65
N GLY A 155 -5.33 -19.89 -5.55
CA GLY A 155 -5.81 -21.01 -4.76
C GLY A 155 -6.13 -20.74 -3.29
N HIS A 156 -5.80 -19.56 -2.73
CA HIS A 156 -5.99 -19.28 -1.29
C HIS A 156 -6.48 -17.89 -0.98
N ARG A 157 -6.87 -17.08 -2.00
CA ARG A 157 -7.14 -15.65 -1.75
C ARG A 157 -8.21 -15.10 -2.68
N ARG A 158 -9.14 -14.31 -2.13
CA ARG A 158 -10.07 -13.50 -2.93
C ARG A 158 -9.29 -12.36 -3.61
N GLY A 159 -9.70 -11.98 -4.81
CA GLY A 159 -9.14 -10.84 -5.53
C GLY A 159 -9.39 -9.53 -4.78
N ALA A 160 -8.56 -8.51 -5.01
CA ALA A 160 -8.82 -7.17 -4.51
C ALA A 160 -8.87 -6.19 -5.66
N GLN A 161 -9.79 -5.25 -5.57
CA GLN A 161 -10.02 -4.26 -6.58
C GLN A 161 -10.04 -2.85 -5.99
N MET A 162 -9.63 -1.86 -6.82
CA MET A 162 -9.82 -0.45 -6.56
C MET A 162 -10.66 0.14 -7.69
N GLY A 163 -11.77 0.76 -7.35
CA GLY A 163 -12.56 1.56 -8.29
C GLY A 163 -12.28 3.04 -8.08
N VAL A 164 -11.82 3.73 -9.10
CA VAL A 164 -11.63 5.19 -9.07
C VAL A 164 -12.66 5.85 -9.98
N LEU A 165 -13.30 6.91 -9.47
CA LEU A 165 -14.11 7.83 -10.26
C LEU A 165 -13.62 9.25 -10.04
N ARG A 166 -13.48 10.03 -11.14
CA ARG A 166 -13.08 11.44 -11.04
C ARG A 166 -14.21 12.25 -10.42
N VAL A 167 -13.85 13.23 -9.63
CA VAL A 167 -14.79 14.10 -8.90
C VAL A 167 -15.70 14.90 -9.82
N ASP A 168 -15.29 15.15 -11.05
CA ASP A 168 -16.08 15.86 -12.07
C ASP A 168 -17.00 14.95 -12.90
N HIS A 169 -17.02 13.64 -12.64
CA HIS A 169 -17.91 12.73 -13.35
C HIS A 169 -19.39 12.97 -12.97
N PRO A 170 -20.35 12.95 -13.91
CA PRO A 170 -21.76 13.22 -13.60
C PRO A 170 -22.38 12.29 -12.55
N ASP A 171 -21.91 11.03 -12.44
CA ASP A 171 -22.41 10.04 -11.48
C ASP A 171 -21.65 10.04 -10.14
N ILE A 172 -20.85 11.08 -9.85
CA ILE A 172 -20.03 11.12 -8.64
C ILE A 172 -20.83 11.06 -7.34
N GLU A 173 -21.99 11.72 -7.28
CA GLU A 173 -22.83 11.73 -6.09
C GLU A 173 -23.35 10.32 -5.75
N GLU A 174 -23.70 9.53 -6.78
CA GLU A 174 -24.12 8.13 -6.63
C GLU A 174 -22.93 7.24 -6.24
N PHE A 175 -21.77 7.44 -6.85
CA PHE A 175 -20.54 6.70 -6.55
C PHE A 175 -20.08 6.87 -5.10
N VAL A 176 -20.11 8.09 -4.57
CA VAL A 176 -19.73 8.41 -3.19
C VAL A 176 -20.54 7.60 -2.17
N THR A 177 -21.80 7.32 -2.48
CA THR A 177 -22.70 6.61 -1.57
C THR A 177 -22.90 5.12 -1.91
N ALA A 178 -22.21 4.61 -2.94
CA ALA A 178 -22.42 3.27 -3.47
C ALA A 178 -22.17 2.15 -2.45
N LYS A 179 -21.30 2.40 -1.47
CA LYS A 179 -20.94 1.45 -0.40
C LYS A 179 -21.49 1.84 0.98
N ASN A 180 -22.47 2.73 1.05
CA ASN A 180 -23.15 3.09 2.29
C ASN A 180 -24.09 1.97 2.79
N ASN A 181 -23.76 0.74 2.45
CA ASN A 181 -24.31 -0.50 2.95
C ASN A 181 -23.21 -1.58 2.93
N SER A 182 -23.35 -2.64 3.69
CA SER A 182 -22.34 -3.70 3.81
C SER A 182 -22.39 -4.74 2.68
N THR A 183 -23.29 -4.62 1.71
CA THR A 183 -23.60 -5.69 0.74
C THR A 183 -23.24 -5.39 -0.71
N THR A 184 -22.93 -4.13 -1.05
CA THR A 184 -22.67 -3.70 -2.42
C THR A 184 -21.17 -3.51 -2.66
N LEU A 185 -20.67 -4.00 -3.80
CA LEU A 185 -19.28 -3.84 -4.24
C LEU A 185 -18.25 -4.30 -3.18
N THR A 186 -18.50 -5.45 -2.56
CA THR A 186 -17.69 -5.95 -1.45
C THR A 186 -16.26 -6.32 -1.84
N GLY A 187 -16.01 -6.64 -3.10
CA GLY A 187 -14.68 -6.87 -3.66
C GLY A 187 -13.91 -5.60 -4.03
N PHE A 188 -14.52 -4.41 -3.86
CA PHE A 188 -13.91 -3.14 -4.18
C PHE A 188 -13.54 -2.33 -2.95
N ASN A 189 -12.35 -1.71 -2.98
CA ASN A 189 -12.13 -0.41 -2.37
C ASN A 189 -12.51 0.66 -3.40
N ILE A 190 -13.12 1.76 -2.98
CA ILE A 190 -13.45 2.87 -3.87
C ILE A 190 -12.75 4.16 -3.44
N SER A 191 -12.35 4.96 -4.43
CA SER A 191 -11.71 6.25 -4.19
C SER A 191 -12.17 7.30 -5.19
N VAL A 192 -12.27 8.54 -4.72
CA VAL A 192 -12.55 9.70 -5.58
C VAL A 192 -11.25 10.34 -6.00
N GLY A 193 -11.04 10.49 -7.32
CA GLY A 193 -9.93 11.26 -7.88
C GLY A 193 -10.27 12.74 -7.89
N VAL A 194 -9.79 13.50 -6.90
CA VAL A 194 -10.05 14.94 -6.80
C VAL A 194 -8.99 15.75 -7.55
N THR A 195 -9.43 16.84 -8.19
CA THR A 195 -8.55 17.75 -8.93
C THR A 195 -8.20 18.98 -8.11
N ASP A 196 -7.10 19.66 -8.44
CA ASP A 196 -6.72 20.94 -7.82
C ASP A 196 -7.83 21.99 -8.04
N LYS A 197 -8.47 22.00 -9.22
CA LYS A 197 -9.63 22.86 -9.50
C LYS A 197 -10.78 22.63 -8.53
N PHE A 198 -11.09 21.37 -8.22
CA PHE A 198 -12.13 21.05 -7.24
C PHE A 198 -11.74 21.51 -5.82
N MET A 199 -10.51 21.22 -5.40
CA MET A 199 -10.01 21.62 -4.07
C MET A 199 -10.01 23.15 -3.90
N GLU A 200 -9.65 23.89 -4.93
CA GLU A 200 -9.75 25.36 -4.92
C GLU A 200 -11.20 25.83 -4.81
N ALA A 201 -12.13 25.23 -5.56
CA ALA A 201 -13.54 25.55 -5.45
C ALA A 201 -14.10 25.23 -4.05
N VAL A 202 -13.65 24.13 -3.42
CA VAL A 202 -14.00 23.82 -2.01
C VAL A 202 -13.50 24.90 -1.06
N LYS A 203 -12.24 25.36 -1.20
CA LYS A 203 -11.64 26.39 -0.34
C LYS A 203 -12.33 27.75 -0.48
N THR A 204 -12.74 28.10 -1.69
CA THR A 204 -13.37 29.40 -1.99
C THR A 204 -14.89 29.38 -1.86
N GLY A 205 -15.53 28.22 -1.66
CA GLY A 205 -16.98 28.08 -1.61
C GLY A 205 -17.65 28.25 -2.98
N GLY A 206 -16.91 27.95 -4.06
CA GLY A 206 -17.38 28.12 -5.44
C GLY A 206 -18.24 26.95 -5.97
N ASP A 207 -18.76 27.15 -7.16
CA ASP A 207 -19.46 26.13 -7.93
C ASP A 207 -18.48 25.24 -8.70
N PHE A 208 -18.90 24.01 -8.99
CA PHE A 208 -18.12 23.03 -9.71
C PHE A 208 -18.97 22.27 -10.73
N ASP A 209 -18.47 22.16 -11.96
CA ASP A 209 -19.16 21.50 -13.04
C ASP A 209 -18.85 20.01 -13.08
N LEU A 210 -19.89 19.18 -13.16
CA LEU A 210 -19.80 17.76 -13.46
C LEU A 210 -19.84 17.58 -14.98
N VAL A 211 -18.76 16.98 -15.52
CA VAL A 211 -18.45 17.01 -16.96
C VAL A 211 -18.13 15.61 -17.47
N PHE A 212 -18.69 15.25 -18.62
CA PHE A 212 -18.26 14.07 -19.39
C PHE A 212 -18.09 14.46 -20.86
N GLU A 213 -16.96 14.08 -21.48
CA GLU A 213 -16.60 14.40 -22.87
C GLU A 213 -16.79 15.89 -23.22
N GLY A 214 -16.43 16.78 -22.30
CA GLY A 214 -16.52 18.24 -22.49
C GLY A 214 -17.93 18.83 -22.35
N ARG A 215 -18.97 18.02 -22.11
CA ARG A 215 -20.33 18.46 -21.84
C ARG A 215 -20.57 18.61 -20.35
N VAL A 216 -21.07 19.75 -19.91
CA VAL A 216 -21.56 19.97 -18.55
C VAL A 216 -22.93 19.33 -18.38
N TYR A 217 -23.06 18.44 -17.42
CA TYR A 217 -24.29 17.74 -17.05
C TYR A 217 -25.02 18.43 -15.90
N LYS A 218 -24.24 18.90 -14.95
CA LYS A 218 -24.76 19.53 -13.73
C LYS A 218 -23.68 20.44 -13.15
N THR A 219 -24.08 21.55 -12.57
CA THR A 219 -23.23 22.40 -11.73
C THR A 219 -23.67 22.23 -10.28
N VAL A 220 -22.72 21.99 -9.37
CA VAL A 220 -22.97 21.75 -7.95
C VAL A 220 -22.12 22.67 -7.09
N SER A 221 -22.52 22.90 -5.84
CA SER A 221 -21.63 23.52 -4.86
C SER A 221 -20.47 22.57 -4.55
N ALA A 222 -19.22 23.02 -4.77
CA ALA A 222 -18.03 22.21 -4.47
C ALA A 222 -17.98 21.81 -2.99
N GLN A 223 -18.38 22.73 -2.10
CA GLN A 223 -18.40 22.46 -0.66
C GLN A 223 -19.47 21.43 -0.28
N ALA A 224 -20.65 21.47 -0.90
CA ALA A 224 -21.70 20.49 -0.65
C ALA A 224 -21.27 19.07 -1.09
N LEU A 225 -20.66 18.98 -2.28
CA LEU A 225 -20.11 17.70 -2.76
C LEU A 225 -18.97 17.19 -1.87
N TRP A 226 -18.07 18.07 -1.43
CA TRP A 226 -17.01 17.71 -0.49
C TRP A 226 -17.57 17.21 0.85
N ASP A 227 -18.57 17.90 1.41
CA ASP A 227 -19.22 17.48 2.65
C ASP A 227 -19.94 16.12 2.49
N GLN A 228 -20.51 15.83 1.32
CA GLN A 228 -21.08 14.51 1.02
C GLN A 228 -20.01 13.42 0.98
N ILE A 229 -18.87 13.66 0.32
CA ILE A 229 -17.73 12.75 0.29
C ILE A 229 -17.23 12.50 1.72
N MET A 230 -16.97 13.57 2.47
CA MET A 230 -16.48 13.48 3.84
C MET A 230 -17.46 12.76 4.76
N ARG A 231 -18.77 12.95 4.56
CA ARG A 231 -19.79 12.27 5.37
C ARG A 231 -19.82 10.77 5.11
N SER A 232 -19.71 10.35 3.85
CA SER A 232 -19.62 8.93 3.51
C SER A 232 -18.37 8.32 4.14
N THR A 233 -17.23 8.98 4.01
CA THR A 233 -15.96 8.51 4.59
C THR A 233 -16.01 8.46 6.12
N TRP A 234 -16.61 9.45 6.78
CA TRP A 234 -16.81 9.47 8.23
C TRP A 234 -17.63 8.29 8.73
N ASP A 235 -18.73 8.00 8.05
CA ASP A 235 -19.67 6.95 8.45
C ASP A 235 -19.19 5.54 8.04
N TRP A 236 -18.51 5.40 6.87
CA TRP A 236 -18.25 4.14 6.20
C TRP A 236 -16.77 3.86 5.89
N ALA A 237 -15.86 4.78 6.22
CA ALA A 237 -14.43 4.72 5.88
C ALA A 237 -14.14 4.69 4.36
N GLU A 238 -15.14 4.92 3.53
CA GLU A 238 -15.07 5.00 2.07
C GLU A 238 -16.02 6.09 1.54
N PRO A 239 -15.66 6.72 0.40
CA PRO A 239 -14.49 6.51 -0.45
C PRO A 239 -13.19 7.09 0.15
N GLY A 240 -12.05 6.55 -0.28
CA GLY A 240 -10.75 7.21 -0.11
C GLY A 240 -10.61 8.42 -1.03
N ILE A 241 -9.61 9.26 -0.79
CA ILE A 241 -9.30 10.44 -1.62
C ILE A 241 -7.95 10.25 -2.29
N LEU A 242 -7.92 10.46 -3.61
CA LEU A 242 -6.70 10.56 -4.42
C LEU A 242 -6.58 11.97 -4.97
N PHE A 243 -5.48 12.65 -4.69
CA PHE A 243 -5.17 13.98 -5.23
C PHE A 243 -4.54 13.81 -6.62
N ILE A 244 -5.39 13.57 -7.63
CA ILE A 244 -4.97 13.06 -8.94
C ILE A 244 -4.06 14.02 -9.71
N ASP A 245 -4.26 15.32 -9.58
CA ASP A 245 -3.40 16.31 -10.23
C ASP A 245 -2.02 16.33 -9.58
N ARG A 246 -1.93 16.19 -8.25
CA ARG A 246 -0.64 16.06 -7.55
C ARG A 246 0.12 14.81 -7.91
N ILE A 247 -0.59 13.69 -8.04
CA ILE A 247 -0.02 12.44 -8.55
C ILE A 247 0.63 12.67 -9.92
N ASN A 248 -0.09 13.31 -10.84
CA ASN A 248 0.43 13.59 -12.18
C ASN A 248 1.54 14.65 -12.20
N GLN A 249 1.51 15.65 -11.32
CA GLN A 249 2.59 16.64 -11.18
C GLN A 249 3.90 16.00 -10.70
N LYS A 250 3.81 15.02 -9.79
CA LYS A 250 4.96 14.25 -9.28
C LYS A 250 5.45 13.19 -10.26
N ASN A 251 4.62 12.74 -11.19
CA ASN A 251 4.92 11.63 -12.08
C ASN A 251 6.15 11.91 -12.94
N ASN A 252 7.20 11.13 -12.76
CA ASN A 252 8.43 11.23 -13.55
C ASN A 252 8.23 10.97 -15.05
N LEU A 253 7.13 10.30 -15.42
CA LEU A 253 6.78 9.96 -16.81
C LEU A 253 5.65 10.83 -17.39
N TRP A 254 5.44 12.02 -16.83
CA TRP A 254 4.39 12.96 -17.26
C TRP A 254 4.35 13.21 -18.77
N TYR A 255 5.50 13.08 -19.44
CA TYR A 255 5.67 13.31 -20.88
C TYR A 255 5.13 12.16 -21.77
N CYS A 256 4.86 10.98 -21.23
CA CYS A 256 4.41 9.83 -22.01
C CYS A 256 3.23 9.05 -21.39
N GLU A 257 2.77 9.43 -20.21
CA GLU A 257 1.62 8.80 -19.56
C GLU A 257 0.78 9.78 -18.74
N LYS A 258 -0.45 9.38 -18.46
CA LYS A 258 -1.32 10.05 -17.50
C LYS A 258 -1.88 9.01 -16.54
N ILE A 259 -1.81 9.30 -15.25
CA ILE A 259 -2.31 8.44 -14.19
C ILE A 259 -3.72 8.85 -13.82
N ALA A 260 -4.64 7.87 -13.79
CA ALA A 260 -6.05 8.06 -13.44
C ALA A 260 -6.52 7.11 -12.34
N ALA A 261 -5.74 6.07 -12.02
CA ALA A 261 -6.07 5.08 -11.00
C ALA A 261 -4.84 4.66 -10.20
N THR A 262 -5.08 3.91 -9.13
CA THR A 262 -4.05 3.31 -8.29
C THR A 262 -4.31 1.82 -8.11
N ASN A 263 -3.33 1.10 -7.57
CA ASN A 263 -3.55 -0.23 -7.01
C ASN A 263 -4.54 -0.20 -5.82
N PRO A 264 -5.03 -1.35 -5.34
CA PRO A 264 -6.02 -1.42 -4.26
C PRO A 264 -5.66 -0.71 -2.96
N CYS A 265 -4.37 -0.57 -2.64
CA CYS A 265 -3.91 0.09 -1.41
C CYS A 265 -3.58 1.58 -1.58
N GLY A 266 -3.55 2.07 -2.80
CA GLY A 266 -3.34 3.48 -3.11
C GLY A 266 -1.90 3.97 -3.11
N GLU A 267 -0.90 3.11 -2.77
CA GLU A 267 0.52 3.50 -2.74
C GLU A 267 1.19 3.50 -4.12
N GLN A 268 0.56 2.87 -5.11
CA GLN A 268 1.08 2.82 -6.48
C GLN A 268 0.09 3.43 -7.48
N PRO A 269 0.15 4.73 -7.70
CA PRO A 269 -0.48 5.35 -8.85
C PRO A 269 0.18 4.84 -10.13
N LEU A 270 -0.61 4.25 -11.01
CA LEU A 270 -0.10 3.56 -12.20
C LEU A 270 -0.90 3.97 -13.45
N PRO A 271 -0.25 4.01 -14.62
CA PRO A 271 -0.95 4.15 -15.89
C PRO A 271 -1.68 2.86 -16.25
N PRO A 272 -2.49 2.86 -17.32
CA PRO A 272 -3.08 1.64 -17.85
C PRO A 272 -2.04 0.53 -18.09
N ASN A 273 -2.37 -0.70 -17.66
CA ASN A 273 -1.50 -1.89 -17.64
C ASN A 273 -0.28 -1.78 -16.71
N GLY A 274 -0.19 -0.77 -15.87
CA GLY A 274 0.89 -0.61 -14.91
C GLY A 274 0.93 -1.72 -13.89
N ALA A 275 2.14 -2.07 -13.44
CA ALA A 275 2.42 -3.12 -12.48
C ALA A 275 3.23 -2.59 -11.29
N CYS A 276 2.91 -3.09 -10.09
CA CYS A 276 3.45 -2.66 -8.81
C CYS A 276 4.48 -3.68 -8.29
N LEU A 277 5.75 -3.31 -8.27
CA LEU A 277 6.85 -4.11 -7.72
C LEU A 277 7.32 -3.49 -6.41
N LEU A 278 7.14 -4.20 -5.28
CA LEU A 278 7.31 -3.64 -3.95
C LEU A 278 8.34 -4.39 -3.09
N GLY A 279 8.93 -3.66 -2.16
CA GLY A 279 9.73 -4.17 -1.07
C GLY A 279 9.97 -3.08 -0.02
N SER A 280 10.32 -3.47 1.21
CA SER A 280 10.43 -2.52 2.33
C SER A 280 11.67 -2.79 3.17
N PHE A 281 12.41 -1.72 3.49
CA PHE A 281 13.48 -1.76 4.49
C PHE A 281 12.87 -1.90 5.88
N ASN A 282 13.31 -2.89 6.63
CA ASN A 282 12.87 -3.15 7.99
C ASN A 282 13.72 -2.33 8.97
N LEU A 283 13.23 -1.16 9.35
CA LEU A 283 14.04 -0.18 10.08
C LEU A 283 14.48 -0.65 11.47
N VAL A 284 13.77 -1.56 12.12
CA VAL A 284 14.19 -2.08 13.43
C VAL A 284 15.54 -2.82 13.37
N LYS A 285 15.91 -3.35 12.20
CA LYS A 285 17.17 -4.09 12.01
C LYS A 285 18.39 -3.17 11.87
N TYR A 286 18.19 -1.88 11.80
CA TYR A 286 19.26 -0.86 11.78
C TYR A 286 19.38 -0.13 13.13
N VAL A 287 18.53 -0.44 14.13
CA VAL A 287 18.58 0.18 15.45
C VAL A 287 19.50 -0.62 16.36
N SER A 288 20.52 0.04 16.94
CA SER A 288 21.36 -0.52 17.99
C SER A 288 20.96 0.08 19.35
N ARG A 289 20.72 -0.80 20.31
CA ARG A 289 20.42 -0.46 21.70
C ARG A 289 21.45 -1.05 22.69
N ASN A 290 22.60 -1.50 22.20
CA ASN A 290 23.60 -2.22 23.00
C ASN A 290 24.18 -1.41 24.17
N GLY A 291 24.14 -0.07 24.09
CA GLY A 291 24.66 0.82 25.14
C GLY A 291 23.61 1.35 26.12
N ILE A 292 22.32 1.04 25.95
CA ILE A 292 21.24 1.62 26.79
C ILE A 292 21.41 1.30 28.26
N HIS A 293 21.85 0.09 28.60
CA HIS A 293 22.09 -0.32 29.98
C HIS A 293 23.24 0.47 30.64
N ASN A 294 24.12 1.09 29.85
CA ASN A 294 25.22 1.95 30.28
C ASN A 294 24.85 3.45 30.19
N GLY A 295 23.60 3.78 29.88
CA GLY A 295 23.14 5.18 29.72
C GLY A 295 23.46 5.78 28.34
N GLU A 296 23.93 4.98 27.37
CA GLU A 296 24.13 5.44 26.01
C GLU A 296 22.79 5.48 25.24
N PRO A 297 22.54 6.49 24.41
CA PRO A 297 21.32 6.55 23.59
C PRO A 297 21.33 5.44 22.55
N ALA A 298 20.14 4.97 22.16
CA ALA A 298 19.99 4.12 20.98
C ALA A 298 20.47 4.86 19.73
N SER A 299 21.06 4.14 18.80
CA SER A 299 21.58 4.68 17.54
C SER A 299 21.00 3.96 16.33
N PHE A 300 21.03 4.62 15.18
CA PHE A 300 20.60 4.05 13.90
C PHE A 300 21.81 3.91 12.97
N ASP A 301 21.96 2.75 12.35
CA ASP A 301 23.05 2.49 11.42
C ASP A 301 22.69 2.98 9.99
N TYR A 302 22.90 4.25 9.77
CA TYR A 302 22.69 4.89 8.47
C TYR A 302 23.64 4.38 7.39
N PHE A 303 24.85 3.96 7.75
CA PHE A 303 25.84 3.47 6.79
C PHE A 303 25.44 2.09 6.27
N GLN A 304 24.97 1.20 7.15
CA GLN A 304 24.48 -0.12 6.72
C GLN A 304 23.23 0.04 5.81
N LEU A 305 22.31 0.93 6.17
CA LEU A 305 21.14 1.21 5.33
C LEU A 305 21.57 1.69 3.93
N GLN A 306 22.51 2.64 3.86
CA GLN A 306 23.01 3.15 2.60
C GLN A 306 23.71 2.09 1.74
N ASP A 307 24.47 1.18 2.38
CA ASP A 307 25.11 0.06 1.68
C ASP A 307 24.09 -0.95 1.15
N ASP A 308 23.10 -1.31 1.96
CA ASP A 308 22.05 -2.26 1.56
C ASP A 308 21.23 -1.76 0.37
N ILE A 309 20.93 -0.46 0.28
CA ILE A 309 20.10 0.15 -0.78
C ILE A 309 20.62 -0.21 -2.18
N ARG A 310 21.93 -0.13 -2.45
CA ARG A 310 22.50 -0.41 -3.78
C ARG A 310 22.28 -1.87 -4.20
N HIS A 311 22.38 -2.80 -3.27
CA HIS A 311 22.16 -4.23 -3.54
C HIS A 311 20.68 -4.54 -3.75
N VAL A 312 19.82 -3.89 -2.97
CA VAL A 312 18.36 -4.02 -3.07
C VAL A 312 17.85 -3.46 -4.41
N VAL A 313 18.26 -2.25 -4.82
CA VAL A 313 17.85 -1.67 -6.09
C VAL A 313 18.23 -2.57 -7.26
N ARG A 314 19.45 -3.11 -7.26
CA ARG A 314 19.93 -4.06 -8.27
C ARG A 314 19.10 -5.35 -8.31
N ALA A 315 18.80 -5.94 -7.15
CA ALA A 315 18.00 -7.15 -7.07
C ALA A 315 16.57 -6.91 -7.57
N MET A 316 15.97 -5.80 -7.16
CA MET A 316 14.59 -5.47 -7.56
C MET A 316 14.49 -5.07 -9.04
N ASP A 317 15.53 -4.44 -9.64
CA ASP A 317 15.60 -4.23 -11.09
C ASP A 317 15.57 -5.55 -11.85
N ASN A 318 16.26 -6.59 -11.35
CA ASN A 318 16.29 -7.91 -11.96
C ASN A 318 14.94 -8.64 -11.91
N VAL A 319 14.05 -8.30 -10.97
CA VAL A 319 12.67 -8.84 -10.96
C VAL A 319 11.94 -8.47 -12.24
N VAL A 320 12.13 -7.23 -12.74
CA VAL A 320 11.44 -6.76 -13.95
C VAL A 320 11.72 -7.65 -15.17
N ASP A 321 12.96 -8.12 -15.31
CA ASP A 321 13.37 -8.96 -16.44
C ASP A 321 13.01 -10.45 -16.24
N ARG A 322 12.91 -10.91 -14.98
CA ARG A 322 12.78 -12.33 -14.62
C ARG A 322 11.37 -12.70 -14.18
N ALA A 323 10.46 -11.75 -14.19
CA ALA A 323 9.07 -11.93 -13.74
C ALA A 323 8.22 -12.68 -14.75
N VAL A 324 7.22 -13.40 -14.23
CA VAL A 324 6.08 -13.89 -15.01
C VAL A 324 4.98 -12.84 -14.99
N TYR A 325 4.53 -12.41 -16.15
CA TYR A 325 3.49 -11.42 -16.31
C TYR A 325 2.15 -12.04 -16.71
N PRO A 326 1.03 -11.61 -16.11
CA PRO A 326 -0.30 -12.11 -16.48
C PRO A 326 -0.69 -11.80 -17.92
N LEU A 327 -0.27 -10.64 -18.43
CA LEU A 327 -0.63 -10.14 -19.76
C LEU A 327 0.59 -9.55 -20.48
N PRO A 328 0.69 -9.72 -21.83
CA PRO A 328 1.77 -9.12 -22.62
C PRO A 328 1.83 -7.59 -22.50
N ALA A 329 0.68 -6.91 -22.41
CA ALA A 329 0.62 -5.45 -22.25
C ALA A 329 1.23 -4.99 -20.91
N GLN A 330 1.02 -5.74 -19.83
CA GLN A 330 1.63 -5.48 -18.52
C GLN A 330 3.15 -5.72 -18.55
N GLN A 331 3.60 -6.74 -19.27
CA GLN A 331 5.02 -7.00 -19.47
C GLN A 331 5.68 -5.84 -20.23
N LEU A 332 5.10 -5.42 -21.34
CA LEU A 332 5.60 -4.31 -22.14
C LEU A 332 5.68 -3.02 -21.33
N GLU A 333 4.63 -2.70 -20.57
CA GLU A 333 4.60 -1.52 -19.71
C GLU A 333 5.69 -1.58 -18.64
N ALA A 334 5.79 -2.68 -17.90
CA ALA A 334 6.76 -2.85 -16.84
C ALA A 334 8.21 -2.79 -17.36
N GLN A 335 8.53 -3.47 -18.45
CA GLN A 335 9.88 -3.51 -19.01
C GLN A 335 10.28 -2.19 -19.70
N SER A 336 9.31 -1.46 -20.26
CA SER A 336 9.57 -0.16 -20.91
C SER A 336 9.92 0.94 -19.90
N LYS A 337 9.41 0.87 -18.68
CA LYS A 337 9.51 1.92 -17.66
C LYS A 337 10.30 1.49 -16.42
N ARG A 338 10.41 0.19 -16.16
CA ARG A 338 11.18 -0.42 -15.06
C ARG A 338 10.86 0.19 -13.70
N ARG A 339 9.57 0.38 -13.43
CA ARG A 339 9.04 0.99 -12.22
C ARG A 339 9.13 0.03 -11.03
N MET A 340 9.58 0.52 -9.87
CA MET A 340 9.52 -0.19 -8.60
C MET A 340 9.06 0.74 -7.48
N GLY A 341 8.75 0.18 -6.30
CA GLY A 341 8.37 0.92 -5.12
C GLY A 341 9.06 0.36 -3.88
N LEU A 342 10.20 0.93 -3.53
CA LEU A 342 10.92 0.65 -2.31
C LEU A 342 10.38 1.54 -1.20
N GLY A 343 10.04 0.95 -0.07
CA GLY A 343 9.50 1.65 1.09
C GLY A 343 10.15 1.21 2.38
N VAL A 344 9.42 1.39 3.46
CA VAL A 344 9.87 1.12 4.84
C VAL A 344 8.82 0.35 5.61
N THR A 345 9.24 -0.39 6.63
CA THR A 345 8.40 -1.00 7.65
C THR A 345 9.11 -0.93 9.00
N GLY A 346 8.38 -1.09 10.10
CA GLY A 346 8.96 -0.96 11.43
C GLY A 346 9.31 0.48 11.82
N VAL A 347 8.72 1.48 11.17
CA VAL A 347 9.06 2.91 11.38
C VAL A 347 8.76 3.34 12.81
N ALA A 348 7.54 3.07 13.30
CA ALA A 348 7.17 3.41 14.67
C ALA A 348 8.09 2.71 15.67
N ASN A 349 8.23 1.38 15.54
CA ASN A 349 9.10 0.61 16.45
C ASN A 349 10.55 1.11 16.46
N ALA A 350 11.13 1.41 15.29
CA ALA A 350 12.51 1.84 15.18
C ALA A 350 12.72 3.21 15.85
N ILE A 351 11.88 4.18 15.54
CA ILE A 351 12.08 5.56 15.99
C ILE A 351 11.65 5.75 17.45
N GLU A 352 10.59 5.08 17.90
CA GLU A 352 10.22 5.03 19.32
C GLU A 352 11.26 4.26 20.14
N GLY A 353 11.86 3.21 19.55
CA GLY A 353 13.00 2.51 20.12
C GLY A 353 14.22 3.40 20.35
N MET A 354 14.36 4.50 19.63
CA MET A 354 15.37 5.54 19.84
C MET A 354 14.90 6.67 20.79
N GLY A 355 13.70 6.57 21.37
CA GLY A 355 13.21 7.52 22.38
C GLY A 355 12.41 8.69 21.81
N HIS A 356 11.92 8.63 20.57
CA HIS A 356 11.11 9.67 19.96
C HIS A 356 9.67 9.21 19.76
N GLU A 357 8.73 9.84 20.46
CA GLU A 357 7.29 9.54 20.35
C GLU A 357 6.78 9.77 18.92
N TYR A 358 5.91 8.89 18.43
CA TYR A 358 5.33 8.96 17.10
C TYR A 358 4.68 10.33 16.80
N GLY A 359 4.99 10.92 15.64
CA GLY A 359 4.49 12.22 15.22
C GLY A 359 5.11 13.44 15.92
N SER A 360 5.96 13.22 16.94
CA SER A 360 6.69 14.31 17.60
C SER A 360 7.72 14.97 16.66
N PRO A 361 8.18 16.20 16.95
CA PRO A 361 9.24 16.84 16.14
C PRO A 361 10.51 16.00 16.02
N GLY A 362 10.93 15.30 17.09
CA GLY A 362 12.08 14.40 17.07
C GLY A 362 11.85 13.19 16.16
N PHE A 363 10.68 12.58 16.24
CA PHE A 363 10.28 11.48 15.35
C PHE A 363 10.31 11.91 13.88
N LEU A 364 9.67 13.03 13.55
CA LEU A 364 9.60 13.54 12.19
C LEU A 364 10.98 13.89 11.64
N HIS A 365 11.88 14.42 12.48
CA HIS A 365 13.25 14.72 12.08
C HIS A 365 14.03 13.44 11.71
N VAL A 366 14.02 12.43 12.59
CA VAL A 366 14.70 11.16 12.32
C VAL A 366 14.12 10.46 11.10
N PHE A 367 12.79 10.43 11.00
CA PHE A 367 12.09 9.83 9.87
C PHE A 367 12.44 10.52 8.54
N LYS A 368 12.51 11.84 8.54
CA LYS A 368 12.94 12.64 7.39
C LYS A 368 14.35 12.26 6.93
N VAL A 369 15.30 12.14 7.85
CA VAL A 369 16.69 11.75 7.54
C VAL A 369 16.73 10.35 6.91
N ILE A 370 16.01 9.38 7.49
CA ILE A 370 15.95 8.01 6.96
C ILE A 370 15.37 7.99 5.53
N MET A 371 14.24 8.65 5.33
CA MET A 371 13.59 8.70 4.02
C MET A 371 14.45 9.41 2.97
N GLN A 372 15.18 10.46 3.36
CA GLN A 372 16.13 11.14 2.48
C GLN A 372 17.26 10.20 2.05
N ILE A 373 17.85 9.44 2.97
CA ILE A 373 18.90 8.45 2.65
C ILE A 373 18.39 7.40 1.67
N ILE A 374 17.17 6.88 1.90
CA ILE A 374 16.58 5.87 1.01
C ILE A 374 16.33 6.48 -0.38
N ARG A 375 15.74 7.68 -0.47
CA ARG A 375 15.50 8.36 -1.74
C ARG A 375 16.80 8.58 -2.51
N ASP A 376 17.75 9.24 -1.89
CA ASP A 376 18.99 9.64 -2.56
C ASP A 376 19.83 8.42 -2.92
N GLY A 377 19.91 7.44 -2.02
CA GLY A 377 20.62 6.18 -2.25
C GLY A 377 20.02 5.35 -3.39
N ALA A 378 18.68 5.25 -3.44
CA ALA A 378 17.99 4.51 -4.50
C ALA A 378 18.18 5.16 -5.89
N TYR A 379 18.09 6.48 -5.96
CA TYR A 379 18.30 7.22 -7.20
C TYR A 379 19.75 7.10 -7.70
N ARG A 380 20.76 7.25 -6.82
CA ARG A 380 22.17 7.03 -7.17
C ARG A 380 22.42 5.61 -7.65
N ALA A 381 21.91 4.61 -6.94
CA ALA A 381 22.04 3.21 -7.35
C ALA A 381 21.40 2.93 -8.72
N SER A 382 20.26 3.55 -9.02
CA SER A 382 19.60 3.42 -10.32
C SER A 382 20.34 4.14 -11.45
N ILE A 383 21.03 5.25 -11.16
CA ILE A 383 21.96 5.90 -12.11
C ILE A 383 23.17 5.00 -12.40
N ASP A 384 23.77 4.42 -11.37
CA ASP A 384 24.89 3.47 -11.54
C ASP A 384 24.46 2.26 -12.39
N LEU A 385 23.26 1.76 -12.19
CA LEU A 385 22.70 0.70 -13.05
C LEU A 385 22.45 1.17 -14.48
N ALA A 386 22.09 2.43 -14.69
CA ALA A 386 21.95 2.97 -16.04
C ALA A 386 23.30 3.08 -16.78
N VAL A 387 24.37 3.42 -16.06
CA VAL A 387 25.74 3.39 -16.62
C VAL A 387 26.13 1.95 -17.03
N GLU A 388 25.77 0.96 -16.23
CA GLU A 388 26.12 -0.45 -16.46
C GLU A 388 25.22 -1.14 -17.51
N LYS A 389 23.89 -0.94 -17.42
CA LYS A 389 22.87 -1.72 -18.15
C LYS A 389 22.06 -0.87 -19.15
N GLY A 390 22.34 0.42 -19.23
CA GLY A 390 21.53 1.39 -19.97
C GLY A 390 20.32 1.90 -19.18
N PRO A 391 19.79 3.08 -19.50
CA PRO A 391 18.57 3.62 -18.92
C PRO A 391 17.34 2.77 -19.28
N PHE A 392 16.20 3.03 -18.62
CA PHE A 392 14.95 2.38 -19.00
C PHE A 392 14.53 2.79 -20.43
N PRO A 393 13.87 1.91 -21.22
CA PRO A 393 13.65 2.12 -22.66
C PRO A 393 12.92 3.42 -23.04
N LEU A 394 11.97 3.89 -22.24
CA LEU A 394 11.25 5.14 -22.48
C LEU A 394 11.87 6.36 -21.80
N PHE A 395 13.10 6.26 -21.32
CA PHE A 395 13.79 7.37 -20.68
C PHE A 395 13.87 8.60 -21.60
N ASN A 396 13.56 9.75 -21.01
CA ASN A 396 13.74 11.06 -21.61
C ASN A 396 14.12 12.06 -20.50
N THR A 397 15.01 13.00 -20.80
CA THR A 397 15.44 14.05 -19.85
C THR A 397 14.30 14.97 -19.40
N LEU A 398 13.17 15.00 -20.12
CA LEU A 398 11.92 15.63 -19.65
C LEU A 398 11.45 15.12 -18.29
N MET A 399 11.90 13.92 -17.86
CA MET A 399 11.68 13.41 -16.52
C MET A 399 12.10 14.42 -15.43
N LEU A 400 13.20 15.17 -15.66
CA LEU A 400 13.72 16.16 -14.73
C LEU A 400 12.79 17.37 -14.50
N ASP A 401 11.75 17.53 -15.31
CA ASP A 401 10.76 18.58 -15.18
C ASP A 401 9.57 18.19 -14.26
N SER A 402 9.48 16.93 -13.83
CA SER A 402 8.47 16.54 -12.83
C SER A 402 8.68 17.28 -11.50
N ALA A 403 7.61 17.49 -10.76
CA ALA A 403 7.73 18.14 -9.44
C ALA A 403 8.61 17.33 -8.48
N PHE A 404 8.60 16.00 -8.58
CA PHE A 404 9.44 15.15 -7.76
C PHE A 404 10.92 15.24 -8.17
N ALA A 405 11.25 15.10 -9.45
CA ALA A 405 12.63 15.14 -9.91
C ALA A 405 13.30 16.50 -9.66
N ARG A 406 12.54 17.60 -9.70
CA ARG A 406 13.04 18.94 -9.32
C ARG A 406 13.42 19.03 -7.83
N SER A 407 12.85 18.20 -6.97
CA SER A 407 13.18 18.16 -5.53
C SER A 407 14.44 17.34 -5.20
N LEU A 408 14.98 16.60 -6.18
CA LEU A 408 16.19 15.80 -5.99
C LEU A 408 17.43 16.68 -5.84
N PRO A 409 18.45 16.25 -5.07
CA PRO A 409 19.76 16.89 -5.03
C PRO A 409 20.36 17.13 -6.42
N GLU A 410 21.14 18.19 -6.53
CA GLU A 410 21.75 18.62 -7.81
C GLU A 410 22.62 17.51 -8.43
N ASP A 411 23.46 16.86 -7.63
CA ASP A 411 24.32 15.76 -8.09
C ASP A 411 23.52 14.59 -8.69
N ILE A 412 22.35 14.27 -8.14
CA ILE A 412 21.45 13.24 -8.67
C ILE A 412 20.83 13.70 -9.99
N ARG A 413 20.36 14.93 -10.05
CA ARG A 413 19.77 15.50 -11.27
C ARG A 413 20.80 15.54 -12.42
N ASP A 414 22.02 15.95 -12.12
CA ASP A 414 23.15 15.97 -13.08
C ASP A 414 23.53 14.55 -13.53
N GLY A 415 23.50 13.58 -12.59
CA GLY A 415 23.69 12.17 -12.91
C GLY A 415 22.63 11.64 -13.88
N ILE A 416 21.35 11.94 -13.63
CA ILE A 416 20.24 11.58 -14.53
C ILE A 416 20.40 12.26 -15.89
N GLN A 417 20.76 13.55 -15.93
CA GLN A 417 20.96 14.29 -17.16
C GLN A 417 22.09 13.69 -18.02
N THR A 418 23.15 13.22 -17.37
CA THR A 418 24.38 12.75 -18.05
C THR A 418 24.30 11.29 -18.45
N HIS A 419 23.78 10.44 -17.57
CA HIS A 419 23.83 8.97 -17.72
C HIS A 419 22.45 8.32 -17.93
N GLY A 420 21.37 9.09 -17.73
CA GLY A 420 20.04 8.52 -17.60
C GLY A 420 19.83 7.83 -16.24
N ILE A 421 18.73 7.12 -16.13
CA ILE A 421 18.39 6.33 -14.94
C ILE A 421 17.76 5.00 -15.34
N ARG A 422 18.06 3.92 -14.60
CA ARG A 422 17.61 2.57 -14.92
C ARG A 422 16.13 2.35 -14.67
N ASN A 423 15.55 3.03 -13.68
CA ASN A 423 14.18 2.85 -13.20
C ASN A 423 13.45 4.20 -13.20
N SER A 424 12.25 4.26 -13.76
CA SER A 424 11.49 5.52 -13.85
C SER A 424 10.95 6.00 -12.50
N HIS A 425 10.58 5.07 -11.63
CA HIS A 425 10.14 5.29 -10.26
C HIS A 425 10.82 4.27 -9.36
N LEU A 426 11.13 4.65 -8.14
CA LEU A 426 11.90 3.84 -7.20
C LEU A 426 11.21 3.69 -5.84
N LEU A 427 10.32 4.59 -5.44
CA LEU A 427 9.92 4.76 -4.05
C LEU A 427 8.40 4.75 -3.87
N SER A 428 7.96 3.98 -2.87
CA SER A 428 6.56 3.88 -2.48
C SER A 428 6.46 3.31 -1.07
N VAL A 429 5.51 3.75 -0.26
CA VAL A 429 5.26 3.15 1.06
C VAL A 429 4.04 2.24 1.00
N ALA A 430 4.30 0.94 1.00
CA ALA A 430 3.28 -0.11 1.06
C ALA A 430 2.76 -0.33 2.50
N PRO A 431 1.55 -0.91 2.68
CA PRO A 431 1.02 -1.18 4.02
C PRO A 431 1.81 -2.25 4.81
N THR A 432 2.49 -3.16 4.16
CA THR A 432 3.35 -4.22 4.72
C THR A 432 2.70 -5.18 5.74
N GLY A 433 1.37 -5.28 5.79
CA GLY A 433 0.66 -5.98 6.86
C GLY A 433 1.13 -7.41 7.14
N THR A 434 1.19 -8.28 6.12
CA THR A 434 1.62 -9.67 6.30
C THR A 434 3.13 -9.82 6.42
N ILE A 435 3.92 -9.04 5.63
CA ILE A 435 5.39 -9.16 5.71
C ILE A 435 5.94 -8.65 7.04
N SER A 436 5.32 -7.63 7.66
CA SER A 436 5.71 -7.16 8.99
C SER A 436 5.38 -8.19 10.06
N LEU A 437 4.22 -8.88 9.97
CA LEU A 437 3.88 -9.96 10.87
C LEU A 437 4.84 -11.15 10.72
N SER A 438 5.23 -11.50 9.49
CA SER A 438 6.24 -12.55 9.23
C SER A 438 7.68 -12.15 9.60
N ALA A 439 7.89 -10.91 9.99
CA ALA A 439 9.14 -10.36 10.50
C ALA A 439 9.02 -9.93 11.98
N ASP A 440 8.50 -10.84 12.81
CA ASP A 440 8.35 -10.67 14.25
C ASP A 440 7.38 -9.57 14.69
N ASN A 441 6.34 -9.32 13.88
CA ASN A 441 5.28 -8.34 14.14
C ASN A 441 5.82 -6.92 14.37
N VAL A 442 6.72 -6.46 13.50
CA VAL A 442 7.15 -5.06 13.47
C VAL A 442 5.98 -4.16 13.03
N SER A 443 6.01 -2.88 13.39
CA SER A 443 4.98 -1.92 12.97
C SER A 443 4.89 -1.84 11.44
N SER A 444 3.66 -1.82 10.90
CA SER A 444 3.41 -1.91 9.47
C SER A 444 3.66 -0.59 8.75
N GLY A 445 4.51 -0.57 7.73
CA GLY A 445 4.78 0.62 6.92
C GLY A 445 5.16 1.82 7.79
N ILE A 446 4.41 2.91 7.63
CA ILE A 446 4.50 4.14 8.42
C ILE A 446 3.36 4.28 9.44
N GLU A 447 2.66 3.17 9.73
CA GLU A 447 1.63 3.18 10.76
C GLU A 447 2.25 3.25 12.16
N PRO A 448 1.56 3.85 13.15
CA PRO A 448 1.97 3.72 14.54
C PRO A 448 1.78 2.28 15.02
N VAL A 449 2.26 1.98 16.21
CA VAL A 449 1.92 0.76 16.93
C VAL A 449 0.41 0.73 17.15
N PHE A 450 -0.25 -0.33 16.68
CA PHE A 450 -1.70 -0.43 16.82
C PHE A 450 -2.11 -0.62 18.29
N SER A 451 -1.55 -1.62 18.91
CA SER A 451 -1.69 -1.97 20.33
C SER A 451 -0.46 -2.77 20.75
N HIS A 452 -0.06 -2.68 22.01
CA HIS A 452 1.06 -3.47 22.53
C HIS A 452 0.73 -4.97 22.57
N HIS A 453 -0.55 -5.31 22.78
CA HIS A 453 -1.08 -6.68 22.73
C HIS A 453 -2.41 -6.67 21.99
N TYR A 454 -2.62 -7.62 21.11
CA TYR A 454 -3.91 -7.81 20.45
C TYR A 454 -4.10 -9.26 20.00
N ASP A 455 -5.34 -9.69 19.92
CA ASP A 455 -5.70 -10.97 19.36
C ASP A 455 -5.90 -10.83 17.86
N ARG A 456 -5.37 -11.78 17.10
CA ARG A 456 -5.43 -11.79 15.65
C ARG A 456 -5.98 -13.11 15.15
N ASP A 457 -6.95 -13.04 14.23
CA ASP A 457 -7.40 -14.20 13.49
C ASP A 457 -6.38 -14.53 12.41
N ILE A 458 -5.82 -15.72 12.47
CA ILE A 458 -4.84 -16.22 11.49
C ILE A 458 -5.35 -17.47 10.81
N GLN A 459 -5.02 -17.60 9.52
CA GLN A 459 -5.15 -18.86 8.81
C GLN A 459 -3.85 -19.65 9.04
N ALA A 460 -3.93 -20.67 9.88
CA ALA A 460 -2.82 -21.55 10.19
C ALA A 460 -2.89 -22.84 9.36
N PHE A 461 -1.85 -23.67 9.42
CA PHE A 461 -1.84 -24.98 8.74
C PHE A 461 -2.99 -25.91 9.18
N ASP A 462 -3.40 -25.80 10.44
CA ASP A 462 -4.44 -26.59 11.08
C ASP A 462 -5.85 -25.93 11.04
N GLY A 463 -5.96 -24.77 10.39
CA GLY A 463 -7.20 -24.03 10.21
C GLY A 463 -7.16 -22.62 10.84
N PRO A 464 -8.29 -21.89 10.80
CA PRO A 464 -8.36 -20.56 11.39
C PRO A 464 -8.30 -20.65 12.91
N ARG A 465 -7.47 -19.81 13.53
CA ARG A 465 -7.38 -19.68 14.99
C ARG A 465 -7.11 -18.24 15.39
N LYS A 466 -7.50 -17.90 16.63
CA LYS A 466 -7.09 -16.65 17.28
C LYS A 466 -5.76 -16.85 17.97
N GLU A 467 -4.85 -15.91 17.75
CA GLU A 467 -3.55 -15.92 18.39
C GLU A 467 -3.22 -14.53 18.94
N ARG A 468 -2.77 -14.50 20.20
CA ARG A 468 -2.32 -13.26 20.81
C ARG A 468 -0.93 -12.93 20.32
N VAL A 469 -0.78 -11.71 19.80
CA VAL A 469 0.49 -11.18 19.30
C VAL A 469 0.87 -9.91 20.05
N GLU A 470 2.18 -9.72 20.21
CA GLU A 470 2.75 -8.56 20.86
C GLU A 470 3.51 -7.72 19.84
N ASP A 471 3.49 -6.39 20.05
CA ASP A 471 4.30 -5.48 19.26
C ASP A 471 5.80 -5.75 19.43
N TYR A 472 6.57 -5.58 18.36
CA TYR A 472 8.02 -5.86 18.35
C TYR A 472 8.78 -5.04 19.38
N ALA A 473 8.66 -3.72 19.37
CA ALA A 473 9.43 -2.84 20.25
C ALA A 473 9.00 -2.98 21.72
N PHE A 474 7.73 -3.25 21.97
CA PHE A 474 7.23 -3.56 23.31
C PHE A 474 7.87 -4.84 23.84
N ARG A 475 7.80 -5.93 23.06
CA ARG A 475 8.34 -7.24 23.46
C ARG A 475 9.86 -7.26 23.59
N GLU A 476 10.58 -6.78 22.57
CA GLU A 476 12.03 -6.91 22.50
C GLU A 476 12.76 -5.81 23.29
N TRP A 477 12.15 -4.64 23.42
CA TRP A 477 12.82 -3.45 23.94
C TRP A 477 12.14 -2.82 25.16
N GLY A 478 10.96 -3.29 25.54
CA GLY A 478 10.16 -2.70 26.61
C GLY A 478 9.69 -1.29 26.30
N VAL A 479 9.56 -0.93 25.00
CA VAL A 479 9.09 0.39 24.57
C VAL A 479 7.57 0.43 24.68
N ASN A 480 7.08 1.35 25.49
CA ASN A 480 5.66 1.57 25.73
C ASN A 480 5.26 2.95 25.15
N GLY A 481 5.32 3.07 23.83
CA GLY A 481 4.89 4.26 23.09
C GLY A 481 3.37 4.39 23.03
N LYS A 482 2.89 5.49 22.46
CA LYS A 482 1.45 5.66 22.22
C LYS A 482 0.97 4.71 21.11
N THR A 483 -0.18 4.12 21.37
CA THR A 483 -0.88 3.31 20.38
C THR A 483 -1.68 4.18 19.39
N ALA A 484 -2.15 3.56 18.31
CA ALA A 484 -2.87 4.25 17.24
C ALA A 484 -4.11 5.03 17.75
N ASP A 485 -4.78 4.52 18.78
CA ASP A 485 -5.98 5.13 19.36
C ASP A 485 -5.65 6.29 20.33
N GLU A 486 -4.41 6.35 20.83
CA GLU A 486 -3.95 7.41 21.73
C GLU A 486 -3.32 8.61 21.01
N LEU A 487 -3.07 8.44 19.70
CA LEU A 487 -2.46 9.47 18.86
C LEU A 487 -3.50 10.44 18.30
N SER A 488 -3.11 11.70 18.21
CA SER A 488 -3.90 12.68 17.47
C SER A 488 -3.94 12.30 15.98
N VAL A 489 -5.10 12.44 15.37
CA VAL A 489 -5.25 12.25 13.92
C VAL A 489 -4.29 13.14 13.11
N PHE A 490 -3.91 14.30 13.63
CA PHE A 490 -2.94 15.19 13.02
C PHE A 490 -1.50 14.66 13.06
N ASP A 491 -1.14 13.80 14.03
CA ASP A 491 0.18 13.16 14.05
C ASP A 491 0.29 12.13 12.93
N HIS A 492 -0.80 11.42 12.62
CA HIS A 492 -0.87 10.56 11.44
C HIS A 492 -0.62 11.34 10.14
N VAL A 493 -1.27 12.51 9.98
CA VAL A 493 -1.12 13.34 8.77
C VAL A 493 0.29 13.91 8.64
N LYS A 494 0.91 14.33 9.73
CA LYS A 494 2.32 14.81 9.71
C LYS A 494 3.27 13.74 9.19
N VAL A 495 3.14 12.51 9.67
CA VAL A 495 3.96 11.38 9.20
C VAL A 495 3.70 11.06 7.73
N LEU A 496 2.42 11.07 7.30
CA LEU A 496 2.04 10.91 5.88
C LEU A 496 2.68 11.98 5.00
N ASN A 497 2.62 13.25 5.41
CA ASN A 497 3.18 14.36 4.64
C ASN A 497 4.69 14.26 4.52
N VAL A 498 5.40 13.94 5.60
CA VAL A 498 6.86 13.69 5.55
C VAL A 498 7.18 12.53 4.61
N ALA A 499 6.50 11.40 4.72
CA ALA A 499 6.74 10.27 3.80
C ALA A 499 6.50 10.66 2.34
N SER A 500 5.42 11.41 2.08
CA SER A 500 5.02 11.84 0.73
C SER A 500 6.02 12.81 0.07
N GLU A 501 6.83 13.53 0.84
CA GLU A 501 7.90 14.39 0.33
C GLU A 501 9.02 13.57 -0.35
N TYR A 502 9.25 12.33 0.13
CA TYR A 502 10.40 11.51 -0.26
C TYR A 502 10.08 10.34 -1.19
N VAL A 503 8.83 10.18 -1.63
CA VAL A 503 8.45 9.11 -2.57
C VAL A 503 7.97 9.69 -3.90
N ASP A 504 8.37 9.05 -4.99
CA ASP A 504 7.98 9.40 -6.35
C ASP A 504 6.64 8.78 -6.78
N SER A 505 6.15 7.80 -6.01
CA SER A 505 4.81 7.21 -6.17
C SER A 505 3.88 7.75 -5.07
N ALA A 506 3.35 6.91 -4.18
CA ALA A 506 2.48 7.33 -3.10
C ALA A 506 2.75 6.54 -1.80
N CYS A 507 2.02 6.90 -0.75
CA CYS A 507 2.08 6.22 0.55
C CYS A 507 0.71 5.64 0.89
N SER A 508 0.68 4.37 1.28
CA SER A 508 -0.47 3.80 1.95
C SER A 508 -0.40 4.14 3.43
N LYS A 509 -1.37 4.90 3.91
CA LYS A 509 -1.49 5.28 5.32
C LYS A 509 -2.95 5.43 5.70
N THR A 510 -3.33 4.80 6.80
CA THR A 510 -4.63 5.03 7.43
C THR A 510 -4.45 6.03 8.57
N CYS A 511 -5.19 7.13 8.53
CA CYS A 511 -5.27 8.05 9.64
C CYS A 511 -6.40 7.59 10.56
N ASN A 512 -6.07 7.04 11.72
CA ASN A 512 -7.06 6.62 12.71
C ASN A 512 -7.71 7.86 13.31
N VAL A 513 -9.04 7.83 13.42
CA VAL A 513 -9.87 8.91 13.93
C VAL A 513 -10.49 8.47 15.23
N GLY A 514 -10.04 9.07 16.33
CA GLY A 514 -10.60 8.84 17.66
C GLY A 514 -12.05 9.34 17.78
N ASP A 515 -12.75 8.88 18.79
CA ASP A 515 -14.15 9.24 19.03
C ASP A 515 -14.34 10.70 19.47
N ASP A 516 -13.29 11.32 19.98
CA ASP A 516 -13.21 12.73 20.41
C ASP A 516 -12.96 13.71 19.25
N VAL A 517 -12.64 13.23 18.06
CA VAL A 517 -12.36 14.07 16.89
C VAL A 517 -13.65 14.72 16.39
N SER A 518 -13.64 16.05 16.30
CA SER A 518 -14.78 16.81 15.78
C SER A 518 -14.96 16.62 14.27
N TRP A 519 -16.18 16.84 13.76
CA TRP A 519 -16.46 16.87 12.32
C TRP A 519 -15.59 17.88 11.56
N GLY A 520 -15.30 19.05 12.19
CA GLY A 520 -14.42 20.05 11.61
C GLY A 520 -12.98 19.56 11.49
N ASP A 521 -12.46 18.94 12.55
CA ASP A 521 -11.10 18.40 12.57
C ASP A 521 -10.96 17.23 11.58
N PHE A 522 -11.97 16.39 11.48
CA PHE A 522 -11.98 15.31 10.48
C PHE A 522 -11.81 15.84 9.05
N LYS A 523 -12.57 16.86 8.66
CA LYS A 523 -12.42 17.49 7.34
C LYS A 523 -11.05 18.15 7.16
N LYS A 524 -10.52 18.72 8.25
CA LYS A 524 -9.20 19.35 8.25
C LYS A 524 -8.06 18.35 7.98
N VAL A 525 -8.20 17.09 8.39
CA VAL A 525 -7.23 16.01 8.09
C VAL A 525 -6.95 15.92 6.59
N TYR A 526 -8.00 15.93 5.77
CA TYR A 526 -7.88 15.83 4.31
C TYR A 526 -7.31 17.11 3.69
N MET A 527 -7.65 18.26 4.26
CA MET A 527 -7.07 19.53 3.81
C MET A 527 -5.59 19.62 4.16
N ASP A 528 -5.19 19.21 5.38
CA ASP A 528 -3.80 19.19 5.80
C ASP A 528 -2.96 18.17 4.99
N ALA A 529 -3.54 17.02 4.62
CA ALA A 529 -2.89 16.07 3.71
C ALA A 529 -2.71 16.67 2.31
N TYR A 530 -3.75 17.33 1.78
CA TYR A 530 -3.67 18.03 0.49
C TYR A 530 -2.62 19.14 0.53
N ASP A 531 -2.65 20.02 1.50
CA ASP A 531 -1.72 21.15 1.61
C ASP A 531 -0.28 20.69 1.90
N GLY A 532 -0.11 19.58 2.61
CA GLY A 532 1.18 18.94 2.89
C GLY A 532 1.77 18.12 1.73
N GLY A 533 1.08 18.04 0.58
CA GLY A 533 1.62 17.41 -0.64
C GLY A 533 1.44 15.89 -0.71
N ALA A 534 0.59 15.28 0.13
CA ALA A 534 0.24 13.89 0.01
C ALA A 534 -0.44 13.57 -1.34
N SER A 535 -0.27 12.36 -1.83
CA SER A 535 -0.91 11.86 -3.07
C SER A 535 -2.34 11.38 -2.83
N GLY A 536 -2.71 11.15 -1.57
CA GLY A 536 -4.04 10.70 -1.15
C GLY A 536 -4.12 10.60 0.36
N CYS A 537 -5.32 10.36 0.86
CA CYS A 537 -5.58 10.16 2.28
C CYS A 537 -6.74 9.19 2.47
N THR A 538 -6.60 8.32 3.46
CA THR A 538 -7.65 7.42 3.92
C THR A 538 -7.76 7.53 5.43
N THR A 539 -8.98 7.52 5.96
CA THR A 539 -9.24 7.54 7.40
C THR A 539 -10.00 6.28 7.82
N PHE A 540 -9.80 5.90 9.07
CA PHE A 540 -10.55 4.83 9.70
C PHE A 540 -11.09 5.33 11.04
N ARG A 541 -12.37 5.08 11.31
CA ARG A 541 -13.04 5.42 12.57
C ARG A 541 -13.72 4.18 13.13
N SER A 542 -13.29 3.74 14.32
CA SER A 542 -13.81 2.52 14.97
C SER A 542 -15.29 2.62 15.29
N SER A 543 -15.81 3.80 15.65
CA SER A 543 -17.22 4.09 15.89
C SER A 543 -18.04 4.39 14.63
N GLY A 544 -17.47 4.24 13.43
CA GLY A 544 -18.19 4.37 12.16
C GLY A 544 -19.25 3.29 11.97
N LYS A 545 -20.25 3.56 11.11
CA LYS A 545 -21.38 2.65 10.87
C LYS A 545 -20.97 1.28 10.33
N ARG A 546 -19.84 1.22 9.61
CA ARG A 546 -19.32 -0.03 9.04
C ARG A 546 -18.78 -0.99 10.09
N TYR A 547 -18.33 -0.49 11.25
CA TYR A 547 -17.52 -1.23 12.21
C TYR A 547 -18.09 -1.28 13.62
N GLY A 548 -19.36 -0.89 13.83
CA GLY A 548 -20.02 -0.85 15.15
C GLY A 548 -20.16 -2.21 15.87
N ILE A 549 -19.34 -3.22 15.50
CA ILE A 549 -19.39 -4.59 16.03
C ILE A 549 -18.04 -5.02 16.65
N LEU A 550 -17.04 -4.13 16.72
CA LEU A 550 -15.70 -4.52 17.18
C LEU A 550 -15.37 -3.86 18.52
N ASN A 551 -15.32 -4.68 19.57
CA ASN A 551 -14.85 -4.26 20.88
C ASN A 551 -13.35 -4.50 21.00
N ALA A 552 -12.59 -3.47 21.40
CA ALA A 552 -11.26 -3.67 21.95
C ALA A 552 -11.36 -4.55 23.19
N ALA A 553 -10.50 -5.55 23.37
CA ALA A 553 -10.41 -6.31 24.60
C ALA A 553 -10.15 -5.33 25.76
N SER A 554 -11.03 -5.24 26.72
CA SER A 554 -10.85 -4.37 27.88
C SER A 554 -9.69 -4.88 28.72
N SER A 555 -8.91 -3.96 29.27
CA SER A 555 -7.77 -4.25 30.15
C SER A 555 -8.16 -4.98 31.48
N GLU A 556 -9.43 -5.31 31.66
CA GLU A 556 -9.95 -5.98 32.84
C GLU A 556 -9.99 -7.52 32.72
N ASP A 557 -9.75 -8.10 31.53
CA ASP A 557 -9.81 -9.56 31.33
C ASP A 557 -8.51 -10.32 31.67
N VAL A 558 -7.60 -9.73 32.46
CA VAL A 558 -6.32 -10.35 32.84
C VAL A 558 -6.42 -11.19 34.13
N ALA A 559 -7.59 -11.30 34.74
CA ALA A 559 -7.76 -12.08 35.98
C ALA A 559 -9.10 -12.85 36.01
N SER A 560 -9.12 -14.03 35.41
CA SER A 560 -9.83 -15.23 35.97
C SER A 560 -9.74 -16.40 35.00
N ASP A 561 -8.95 -17.39 35.36
CA ASP A 561 -9.06 -18.77 34.87
C ASP A 561 -10.35 -19.38 35.41
N GLU A 562 -11.41 -19.33 34.64
CA GLU A 562 -12.52 -20.27 34.77
C GLU A 562 -13.14 -20.51 33.40
N VAL A 563 -13.05 -21.76 32.94
CA VAL A 563 -13.61 -22.27 31.69
C VAL A 563 -15.12 -22.42 31.85
N PRO A 564 -15.99 -21.75 31.09
CA PRO A 564 -17.39 -22.12 31.00
C PRO A 564 -17.61 -23.16 29.91
N GLU A 565 -18.35 -24.19 30.27
CA GLU A 565 -18.84 -25.26 29.41
C GLU A 565 -19.62 -24.73 28.20
N VAL A 566 -19.32 -25.31 27.07
CA VAL A 566 -19.94 -25.05 25.77
C VAL A 566 -21.37 -25.59 25.76
N SER A 567 -22.35 -24.71 25.67
CA SER A 567 -23.70 -25.05 25.22
C SER A 567 -23.79 -24.85 23.72
N THR A 568 -23.88 -25.96 23.01
CA THR A 568 -24.14 -26.02 21.57
C THR A 568 -25.52 -25.50 21.22
N MET A 569 -25.60 -24.38 20.51
CA MET A 569 -26.69 -24.12 19.56
C MET A 569 -26.10 -23.56 18.28
N VAL A 570 -26.07 -24.40 17.29
CA VAL A 570 -25.79 -24.06 15.89
C VAL A 570 -26.99 -23.30 15.36
N THR A 571 -26.81 -22.05 14.99
CA THR A 571 -27.60 -21.41 13.95
C THR A 571 -26.62 -20.93 12.87
N GLU A 572 -26.68 -21.65 11.75
CA GLU A 572 -26.11 -21.18 10.48
C GLU A 572 -26.78 -19.86 10.13
N ASN A 573 -25.96 -18.82 9.96
CA ASN A 573 -25.96 -17.81 8.90
C ASN A 573 -25.28 -16.53 9.38
N ASP A 574 -24.47 -16.00 8.45
CA ASP A 574 -23.80 -14.69 8.42
C ASP A 574 -22.40 -14.58 9.01
N ALA A 575 -21.49 -15.33 8.42
CA ALA A 575 -20.12 -14.87 8.27
C ALA A 575 -19.97 -14.24 6.88
N SER A 576 -20.37 -12.97 6.71
CA SER A 576 -19.97 -12.14 5.59
C SER A 576 -18.51 -11.72 5.80
N GLU A 577 -17.58 -12.61 5.46
CA GLU A 577 -16.17 -12.30 5.38
C GLU A 577 -15.93 -11.30 4.25
N VAL A 578 -15.51 -10.09 4.62
CA VAL A 578 -15.03 -9.08 3.68
C VAL A 578 -13.71 -9.57 3.10
N GLY A 579 -13.75 -10.11 1.90
CA GLY A 579 -12.58 -10.65 1.21
C GLY A 579 -12.08 -9.73 0.11
N GLY A 580 -10.86 -9.29 0.23
CA GLY A 580 -10.12 -8.57 -0.81
C GLY A 580 -8.61 -8.64 -0.54
N ALA A 581 -7.75 -8.43 -1.55
CA ALA A 581 -6.30 -8.35 -1.35
C ALA A 581 -5.90 -7.13 -0.48
N CYS A 582 -6.83 -6.22 -0.27
CA CYS A 582 -6.78 -5.21 0.76
C CYS A 582 -8.04 -5.37 1.59
N TYR A 583 -7.93 -5.83 2.81
CA TYR A 583 -8.99 -5.77 3.78
C TYR A 583 -8.53 -4.95 4.98
N TYR A 584 -9.47 -4.31 5.64
CA TYR A 584 -9.22 -3.83 6.97
C TYR A 584 -9.33 -5.02 7.91
N ASP A 585 -8.25 -5.31 8.60
CA ASP A 585 -8.31 -6.19 9.75
C ASP A 585 -9.27 -5.54 10.76
N THR A 586 -10.38 -6.20 10.98
CA THR A 586 -11.47 -5.67 11.79
C THR A 586 -11.10 -5.50 13.26
N MET A 587 -10.08 -6.22 13.73
CA MET A 587 -9.57 -6.10 15.10
C MET A 587 -8.58 -4.95 15.26
N THR A 588 -7.82 -4.66 14.22
CA THR A 588 -6.70 -3.70 14.31
C THR A 588 -6.94 -2.41 13.52
N GLY A 589 -8.04 -2.31 12.79
CA GLY A 589 -8.30 -1.17 11.90
C GLY A 589 -7.24 -0.98 10.80
N ARG A 590 -6.32 -1.93 10.64
CA ARG A 590 -5.25 -1.85 9.64
C ARG A 590 -5.73 -2.34 8.30
N LYS A 591 -5.34 -1.60 7.28
CA LYS A 591 -5.50 -2.03 5.90
C LYS A 591 -4.42 -3.08 5.60
N HIS A 592 -4.84 -4.31 5.39
CA HIS A 592 -3.98 -5.39 4.95
C HIS A 592 -4.12 -5.53 3.44
N CYS A 593 -3.03 -5.27 2.76
CA CYS A 593 -2.88 -5.53 1.35
C CYS A 593 -1.67 -6.45 1.22
N GLU A 594 -1.85 -7.65 0.74
CA GLU A 594 -0.73 -8.56 0.48
C GLU A 594 -0.17 -8.39 -0.91
#